data_27d822e5e765f4d12ce26fd1abf1216e
#
_entry.id   27d822e5e765f4d12ce26fd1abf1216e
#
_cell.length_a   1.000
_cell.length_b   1.000
_cell.length_c   1.000
_cell.angle_alpha   90.00
_cell.angle_beta   90.00
_cell.angle_gamma   90.00
#
_symmetry.space_group_name_H-M   'P 1'
#
loop_
_entity.id
_entity.type
_entity.pdbx_description
1 polymer ?
#
loop_
_entity_poly.entity_id
_entity_poly.type
_entity_poly.pdbx_seq_one_letter_code
_entity_poly.pdbx_strand_id
1 'polypeptide(L)'
;MKKNMRNLLVAVLLTCTLLGCMSACNPTAGNENDSDDSVPSTEQTAGETTDASSDDESEQETEAQDTHVDYASSIKLDMSSDTFKLEVTVKAFIDGDTTHFYVPTSVMSTGVIKARYLSVNTPESTGKIEEWGKAASNFTKEKLSSATSIIIESDDDKLNADSTGDRYLLWIWYKPAGSDEYRNLNLEILQNGLAIASNSANNRYGEASIAAINQAKAEKLCVYSGEKDPDFFYGEAYELTLKELRCNVEAYNGAKVAFTGIVTMDHENAVYVESYDEETDMWYGMYVYYGFESNTYLLKALCIGNEVRIVGTVSYYETGDSYQVSGLSYRTMKPDDPSNTLKLSEGHSAVYLPTTPEKFATDRVNVTQVDDEGNETVKAYDYAYLALYSSISMEGLRVTRVSTTTDPTSDNFGAMTLTCEANGVTVKVRTTVFRDGNGEMITEEDYLGKTIDVKGIIEYFSGDYQIKAFSPNDIYVHTN
;
A
#
# COMPACT_ATOMS: atom_id res chain seq x y z
N MET A 1 -42.18 -26.09 46.36
CA MET A 1 -43.46 -25.70 45.75
C MET A 1 -43.17 -25.08 44.39
N LYS A 2 -43.61 -25.74 43.38
CA LYS A 2 -43.93 -25.51 42.01
C LYS A 2 -44.50 -24.12 41.67
N LYS A 3 -44.03 -23.52 40.55
CA LYS A 3 -44.73 -23.20 39.28
C LYS A 3 -43.88 -22.18 38.50
N ASN A 4 -43.31 -22.49 37.38
CA ASN A 4 -43.79 -22.63 36.00
C ASN A 4 -44.26 -21.34 35.31
N MET A 5 -43.57 -21.10 34.18
CA MET A 5 -44.11 -20.67 32.87
C MET A 5 -44.14 -19.14 32.62
N ARG A 6 -43.84 -18.57 31.50
CA ARG A 6 -43.91 -19.05 30.09
C ARG A 6 -43.20 -18.04 29.16
N ASN A 7 -42.64 -18.55 28.09
CA ASN A 7 -42.14 -17.91 26.86
C ASN A 7 -43.02 -16.77 26.33
N LEU A 8 -42.36 -15.74 25.78
CA LEU A 8 -42.91 -15.00 24.65
C LEU A 8 -41.80 -14.71 23.64
N LEU A 9 -41.80 -15.49 22.55
CA LEU A 9 -41.12 -15.22 21.29
C LEU A 9 -41.86 -14.05 20.62
N VAL A 10 -41.11 -13.01 20.22
CA VAL A 10 -41.58 -12.05 19.21
C VAL A 10 -40.63 -12.17 18.03
N ALA A 11 -41.11 -12.88 17.01
CA ALA A 11 -40.50 -12.89 15.69
C ALA A 11 -40.96 -11.64 14.93
N VAL A 12 -40.02 -10.79 14.53
CA VAL A 12 -40.30 -9.72 13.56
C VAL A 12 -39.82 -10.21 12.19
N LEU A 13 -40.77 -10.59 11.35
CA LEU A 13 -40.55 -10.82 9.91
C LEU A 13 -40.33 -9.48 9.22
N LEU A 14 -39.16 -9.28 8.66
CA LEU A 14 -38.92 -8.24 7.64
C LEU A 14 -38.98 -8.91 6.26
N THR A 15 -40.07 -8.67 5.55
CA THR A 15 -40.29 -9.06 4.16
C THR A 15 -39.53 -8.10 3.25
N CYS A 16 -38.45 -8.56 2.62
CA CYS A 16 -37.88 -7.89 1.44
C CYS A 16 -38.51 -8.44 0.18
N THR A 17 -39.29 -7.61 -0.49
CA THR A 17 -39.82 -7.86 -1.84
C THR A 17 -38.70 -7.78 -2.88
N LEU A 18 -38.32 -8.92 -3.45
CA LEU A 18 -37.55 -9.02 -4.67
C LEU A 18 -38.49 -8.80 -5.86
N LEU A 19 -38.25 -7.74 -6.65
CA LEU A 19 -38.77 -7.65 -8.00
C LEU A 19 -37.74 -8.32 -8.92
N GLY A 20 -38.10 -9.49 -9.43
CA GLY A 20 -37.38 -10.18 -10.48
C GLY A 20 -37.72 -9.59 -11.84
N CYS A 21 -36.70 -9.29 -12.65
CA CYS A 21 -36.83 -9.22 -14.10
C CYS A 21 -36.22 -10.49 -14.70
N MET A 22 -37.09 -11.42 -15.03
CA MET A 22 -36.74 -12.53 -15.91
C MET A 22 -36.73 -12.02 -17.37
N SER A 23 -35.62 -12.20 -18.06
CA SER A 23 -35.61 -12.23 -19.52
C SER A 23 -35.04 -13.58 -19.93
N ALA A 24 -35.95 -14.39 -20.42
CA ALA A 24 -35.66 -15.69 -21.00
C ALA A 24 -35.11 -15.51 -22.42
N CYS A 25 -34.02 -16.21 -22.76
CA CYS A 25 -33.78 -16.63 -24.12
C CYS A 25 -33.35 -18.10 -24.10
N ASN A 26 -34.15 -18.88 -24.80
CA ASN A 26 -34.03 -20.32 -24.97
C ASN A 26 -33.07 -20.66 -26.13
N PRO A 27 -32.46 -21.83 -26.15
CA PRO A 27 -31.42 -22.21 -27.09
C PRO A 27 -32.02 -22.85 -28.36
N THR A 28 -31.39 -22.61 -29.49
CA THR A 28 -31.55 -23.43 -30.68
C THR A 28 -30.27 -24.18 -31.00
N ALA A 29 -30.47 -25.47 -31.15
CA ALA A 29 -29.46 -26.47 -31.46
C ALA A 29 -29.13 -26.51 -32.97
N GLY A 30 -27.94 -27.08 -33.27
CA GLY A 30 -27.61 -27.67 -34.55
C GLY A 30 -26.43 -26.95 -35.22
N ASN A 31 -25.35 -27.52 -35.61
CA ASN A 31 -25.01 -28.82 -36.15
C ASN A 31 -23.50 -28.98 -36.17
N GLU A 32 -23.09 -30.19 -36.01
CA GLU A 32 -21.74 -30.72 -36.20
C GLU A 32 -21.19 -30.45 -37.60
N ASN A 33 -19.88 -30.22 -37.71
CA ASN A 33 -19.07 -30.91 -38.70
C ASN A 33 -17.59 -30.90 -38.31
N ASP A 34 -17.11 -32.11 -38.12
CA ASP A 34 -15.74 -32.57 -38.20
C ASP A 34 -15.02 -32.13 -39.47
N SER A 35 -13.74 -31.77 -39.30
CA SER A 35 -12.69 -32.25 -40.22
C SER A 35 -11.31 -32.01 -39.61
N ASP A 36 -10.78 -33.06 -39.14
CA ASP A 36 -9.40 -33.52 -39.08
C ASP A 36 -8.63 -33.06 -40.33
N ASP A 37 -7.44 -32.48 -40.20
CA ASP A 37 -6.35 -32.84 -41.10
C ASP A 37 -4.95 -32.56 -40.48
N SER A 38 -4.20 -33.62 -40.57
CA SER A 38 -2.89 -33.94 -40.07
C SER A 38 -1.75 -33.27 -40.85
N VAL A 39 -0.64 -33.09 -40.11
CA VAL A 39 0.75 -32.87 -40.56
C VAL A 39 1.15 -33.84 -41.66
N PRO A 40 2.09 -33.43 -42.56
CA PRO A 40 3.36 -34.13 -42.54
C PRO A 40 4.63 -33.28 -42.71
N SER A 41 5.59 -33.60 -41.88
CA SER A 41 7.02 -33.35 -42.09
C SER A 41 7.56 -34.09 -43.33
N THR A 42 8.46 -33.43 -44.05
CA THR A 42 9.41 -34.16 -44.94
C THR A 42 10.79 -33.52 -44.90
N GLU A 43 11.75 -34.27 -44.40
CA GLU A 43 13.18 -34.16 -44.69
C GLU A 43 13.45 -34.59 -46.11
N GLN A 44 14.47 -34.00 -46.76
CA GLN A 44 15.53 -34.63 -47.58
C GLN A 44 16.44 -33.58 -48.20
N THR A 45 17.68 -33.53 -47.82
CA THR A 45 18.92 -34.14 -48.30
C THR A 45 19.55 -33.49 -49.54
N ALA A 46 20.70 -32.89 -49.27
CA ALA A 46 21.98 -32.78 -49.99
C ALA A 46 22.07 -32.80 -51.52
N GLY A 47 22.89 -31.90 -52.04
CA GLY A 47 23.50 -31.98 -53.36
C GLY A 47 24.49 -30.84 -53.58
N GLU A 48 25.79 -31.12 -53.43
CA GLU A 48 26.91 -30.29 -53.85
C GLU A 48 26.90 -29.99 -55.35
N THR A 49 27.35 -28.81 -55.77
CA THR A 49 28.46 -28.64 -56.69
C THR A 49 28.81 -27.17 -56.89
N THR A 50 30.07 -26.85 -56.63
CA THR A 50 31.02 -25.86 -57.13
C THR A 50 30.61 -25.02 -58.34
N ASP A 51 30.80 -23.69 -58.33
CA ASP A 51 31.99 -23.03 -58.93
C ASP A 51 32.02 -21.52 -58.64
N ALA A 52 33.23 -20.98 -58.70
CA ALA A 52 33.66 -19.67 -58.30
C ALA A 52 33.26 -18.55 -59.28
N SER A 53 32.96 -17.36 -58.73
CA SER A 53 33.55 -16.12 -59.24
C SER A 53 33.45 -15.01 -58.18
N SER A 54 34.57 -14.38 -57.96
CA SER A 54 34.82 -13.21 -57.14
C SER A 54 34.10 -12.01 -57.70
N ASP A 55 33.35 -11.32 -56.84
CA ASP A 55 33.21 -9.84 -56.91
C ASP A 55 33.19 -9.27 -55.49
N ASP A 56 34.18 -8.41 -55.29
CA ASP A 56 34.47 -7.64 -54.12
C ASP A 56 33.43 -6.50 -54.01
N GLU A 57 32.33 -6.71 -53.22
CA GLU A 57 31.49 -5.64 -52.75
C GLU A 57 31.78 -5.40 -51.28
N SER A 58 32.50 -4.33 -51.02
CA SER A 58 32.68 -3.77 -49.71
C SER A 58 31.31 -3.47 -49.06
N GLU A 59 30.88 -4.37 -48.19
CA GLU A 59 29.81 -4.05 -47.20
C GLU A 59 30.32 -2.93 -46.32
N GLN A 60 29.90 -1.72 -46.62
CA GLN A 60 29.87 -0.65 -45.62
C GLN A 60 28.86 -1.11 -44.57
N GLU A 61 29.34 -1.63 -43.44
CA GLU A 61 28.63 -1.59 -42.17
C GLU A 61 28.31 -0.13 -41.89
N THR A 62 27.11 0.30 -42.25
CA THR A 62 26.52 1.50 -41.69
C THR A 62 26.28 1.16 -40.22
N GLU A 63 27.18 1.62 -39.35
CA GLU A 63 26.89 1.77 -37.93
C GLU A 63 25.58 2.54 -37.86
N ALA A 64 24.49 1.86 -37.53
CA ALA A 64 23.27 2.49 -37.10
C ALA A 64 23.63 3.29 -35.86
N GLN A 65 23.73 4.60 -35.99
CA GLN A 65 23.79 5.49 -34.85
C GLN A 65 22.52 5.22 -34.06
N ASP A 66 22.70 4.55 -32.95
CA ASP A 66 21.66 4.35 -31.94
C ASP A 66 21.35 5.73 -31.36
N THR A 67 20.43 6.45 -31.99
CA THR A 67 20.00 7.77 -31.55
C THR A 67 18.90 7.59 -30.54
N HIS A 68 19.29 7.43 -29.27
CA HIS A 68 18.35 7.49 -28.14
C HIS A 68 17.57 8.81 -28.23
N VAL A 69 16.24 8.73 -28.31
CA VAL A 69 15.33 9.87 -28.35
C VAL A 69 14.80 10.17 -26.97
N ASP A 70 14.97 11.38 -26.49
CA ASP A 70 14.37 11.84 -25.24
C ASP A 70 12.91 12.29 -25.49
N TYR A 71 11.97 11.35 -25.45
CA TYR A 71 10.55 11.60 -25.67
C TYR A 71 9.95 12.55 -24.64
N ALA A 72 10.44 12.53 -23.40
CA ALA A 72 9.95 13.42 -22.35
C ALA A 72 10.16 14.91 -22.65
N SER A 73 11.22 15.24 -23.41
CA SER A 73 11.54 16.63 -23.83
C SER A 73 11.13 16.93 -25.25
N SER A 74 10.89 15.92 -26.09
CA SER A 74 10.51 16.10 -27.51
C SER A 74 9.11 16.68 -27.67
N ILE A 75 8.21 16.36 -26.73
CA ILE A 75 6.87 16.95 -26.67
C ILE A 75 6.93 18.21 -25.80
N LYS A 76 6.25 19.26 -26.21
CA LYS A 76 6.19 20.53 -25.46
C LYS A 76 4.79 20.75 -24.90
N LEU A 77 4.76 21.22 -23.65
CA LEU A 77 3.52 21.63 -23.00
C LEU A 77 2.94 22.86 -23.71
N ASP A 78 1.77 22.72 -24.31
CA ASP A 78 1.05 23.81 -24.94
C ASP A 78 0.02 24.42 -23.98
N MET A 79 0.40 25.52 -23.33
CA MET A 79 -0.49 26.24 -22.42
C MET A 79 -1.71 26.88 -23.09
N SER A 80 -1.73 26.97 -24.44
CA SER A 80 -2.82 27.57 -25.21
C SER A 80 -3.88 26.53 -25.69
N SER A 81 -3.61 25.25 -25.56
CA SER A 81 -4.54 24.20 -25.96
C SER A 81 -5.77 24.14 -25.03
N ASP A 82 -6.87 23.61 -25.54
CA ASP A 82 -8.17 23.55 -24.83
C ASP A 82 -8.22 22.53 -23.67
N THR A 83 -7.13 21.77 -23.44
CA THR A 83 -7.05 20.82 -22.33
C THR A 83 -7.09 21.52 -20.97
N PHE A 84 -7.66 20.87 -19.96
CA PHE A 84 -7.55 21.35 -18.58
C PHE A 84 -6.09 21.32 -18.13
N LYS A 85 -5.61 22.42 -17.56
CA LYS A 85 -4.26 22.51 -16.99
C LYS A 85 -4.30 23.24 -15.67
N LEU A 86 -3.51 22.76 -14.73
CA LEU A 86 -3.39 23.37 -13.42
C LEU A 86 -1.99 23.17 -12.86
N GLU A 87 -1.40 24.23 -12.32
CA GLU A 87 -0.18 24.13 -11.53
C GLU A 87 -0.55 23.62 -10.13
N VAL A 88 0.21 22.60 -9.65
CA VAL A 88 -0.12 21.86 -8.44
C VAL A 88 1.12 21.59 -7.58
N THR A 89 0.88 21.18 -6.34
CA THR A 89 1.92 20.67 -5.45
C THR A 89 1.57 19.25 -4.99
N VAL A 90 2.59 18.43 -4.75
CA VAL A 90 2.39 17.05 -4.32
C VAL A 90 1.82 17.02 -2.90
N LYS A 91 0.76 16.21 -2.72
CA LYS A 91 0.23 15.84 -1.41
C LYS A 91 0.81 14.51 -0.93
N ALA A 92 0.79 13.48 -1.80
CA ALA A 92 1.30 12.15 -1.48
C ALA A 92 1.70 11.38 -2.75
N PHE A 93 2.80 10.66 -2.68
CA PHE A 93 3.18 9.66 -3.66
C PHE A 93 2.49 8.34 -3.29
N ILE A 94 1.82 7.71 -4.22
CA ILE A 94 1.09 6.46 -4.00
C ILE A 94 1.84 5.31 -4.65
N ASP A 95 2.14 5.45 -5.96
CA ASP A 95 2.86 4.48 -6.76
C ASP A 95 3.60 5.16 -7.91
N GLY A 96 4.27 4.40 -8.76
CA GLY A 96 5.01 4.94 -9.91
C GLY A 96 4.16 5.72 -10.90
N ASP A 97 2.88 5.40 -11.02
CA ASP A 97 1.92 6.02 -11.93
C ASP A 97 0.72 6.69 -11.25
N THR A 98 0.77 6.87 -9.94
CA THR A 98 -0.30 7.47 -9.16
C THR A 98 0.25 8.43 -8.11
N THR A 99 -0.18 9.70 -8.18
CA THR A 99 0.20 10.74 -7.21
C THR A 99 -1.02 11.58 -6.84
N HIS A 100 -1.15 11.94 -5.58
CA HIS A 100 -2.15 12.88 -5.11
C HIS A 100 -1.57 14.29 -5.09
N PHE A 101 -2.33 15.27 -5.61
CA PHE A 101 -1.92 16.67 -5.64
C PHE A 101 -2.94 17.56 -4.92
N TYR A 102 -2.43 18.62 -4.29
CA TYR A 102 -3.28 19.70 -3.81
C TYR A 102 -3.82 20.53 -4.97
N VAL A 103 -5.11 20.81 -4.95
CA VAL A 103 -5.81 21.66 -5.92
C VAL A 103 -6.76 22.60 -5.21
N PRO A 104 -7.16 23.75 -5.82
CA PRO A 104 -8.18 24.60 -5.27
C PRO A 104 -9.53 23.87 -5.07
N THR A 105 -10.25 24.19 -4.00
CA THR A 105 -11.58 23.60 -3.71
C THR A 105 -12.63 23.93 -4.78
N SER A 106 -12.38 24.93 -5.63
CA SER A 106 -13.18 25.21 -6.83
C SER A 106 -13.00 24.17 -7.94
N VAL A 107 -11.90 23.39 -7.93
CA VAL A 107 -11.62 22.30 -8.87
C VAL A 107 -12.12 20.97 -8.30
N MET A 108 -11.71 20.66 -7.08
CA MET A 108 -12.18 19.51 -6.33
C MET A 108 -12.60 19.93 -4.92
N SER A 109 -13.82 19.60 -4.51
CA SER A 109 -14.35 19.99 -3.19
C SER A 109 -13.51 19.50 -2.02
N THR A 110 -12.78 18.40 -2.21
CA THR A 110 -11.82 17.83 -1.24
C THR A 110 -10.50 18.59 -1.17
N GLY A 111 -10.24 19.52 -2.09
CA GLY A 111 -8.92 20.19 -2.21
C GLY A 111 -7.81 19.28 -2.73
N VAL A 112 -8.12 18.06 -3.17
CA VAL A 112 -7.16 17.05 -3.62
C VAL A 112 -7.65 16.38 -4.89
N ILE A 113 -6.75 16.24 -5.87
CA ILE A 113 -6.96 15.40 -7.04
C ILE A 113 -6.05 14.17 -6.97
N LYS A 114 -6.63 13.00 -7.19
CA LYS A 114 -5.91 11.74 -7.29
C LYS A 114 -5.59 11.50 -8.76
N ALA A 115 -4.34 11.68 -9.13
CA ALA A 115 -3.90 11.56 -10.53
C ALA A 115 -3.45 10.13 -10.84
N ARG A 116 -4.08 9.48 -11.82
CA ARG A 116 -3.61 8.28 -12.50
C ARG A 116 -2.99 8.69 -13.83
N TYR A 117 -1.76 8.28 -14.07
CA TYR A 117 -0.99 8.75 -15.22
C TYR A 117 -1.48 8.10 -16.52
N LEU A 118 -1.79 8.92 -17.51
CA LEU A 118 -2.21 8.46 -18.84
C LEU A 118 -1.10 7.68 -19.53
N SER A 119 -1.47 6.65 -20.28
CA SER A 119 -0.58 5.76 -21.04
C SER A 119 0.38 4.91 -20.21
N VAL A 120 0.43 5.07 -18.90
CA VAL A 120 1.40 4.42 -18.00
C VAL A 120 0.71 3.38 -17.14
N ASN A 121 1.35 2.23 -16.99
CA ASN A 121 1.01 1.24 -15.99
C ASN A 121 2.31 0.67 -15.41
N THR A 122 2.74 1.20 -14.28
CA THR A 122 3.92 0.71 -13.57
C THR A 122 3.62 -0.60 -12.86
N PRO A 123 4.63 -1.45 -12.60
CA PRO A 123 4.50 -2.51 -11.62
C PRO A 123 4.17 -1.94 -10.25
N GLU A 124 3.39 -2.68 -9.46
CA GLU A 124 2.93 -2.24 -8.14
C GLU A 124 4.08 -2.19 -7.12
N SER A 125 4.18 -1.09 -6.37
CA SER A 125 5.16 -0.90 -5.29
C SER A 125 4.54 -1.01 -3.90
N THR A 126 3.21 -1.05 -3.81
CA THR A 126 2.43 -1.17 -2.57
C THR A 126 1.38 -2.26 -2.70
N GLY A 127 0.94 -2.82 -1.58
CA GLY A 127 0.01 -3.95 -1.62
C GLY A 127 0.67 -5.18 -2.23
N LYS A 128 0.39 -5.51 -3.48
CA LYS A 128 1.11 -6.54 -4.24
C LYS A 128 2.40 -5.96 -4.80
N ILE A 129 3.53 -6.27 -4.18
CA ILE A 129 4.84 -5.79 -4.64
C ILE A 129 5.30 -6.59 -5.85
N GLU A 130 5.63 -5.89 -6.94
CA GLU A 130 6.07 -6.47 -8.20
C GLU A 130 7.51 -6.03 -8.54
N GLU A 131 8.20 -6.83 -9.37
CA GLU A 131 9.52 -6.47 -9.89
C GLU A 131 9.47 -5.12 -10.59
N TRP A 132 10.48 -4.26 -10.38
CA TRP A 132 10.59 -2.89 -10.89
C TRP A 132 9.55 -1.89 -10.33
N GLY A 133 8.61 -2.32 -9.46
CA GLY A 133 7.63 -1.43 -8.85
C GLY A 133 8.28 -0.38 -7.96
N LYS A 134 9.21 -0.79 -7.10
CA LYS A 134 9.98 0.14 -6.25
C LYS A 134 10.81 1.12 -7.08
N ALA A 135 11.45 0.65 -8.15
CA ALA A 135 12.22 1.51 -9.06
C ALA A 135 11.33 2.57 -9.72
N ALA A 136 10.14 2.18 -10.22
CA ALA A 136 9.18 3.10 -10.82
C ALA A 136 8.67 4.15 -9.83
N SER A 137 8.31 3.73 -8.61
CA SER A 137 7.85 4.62 -7.54
C SER A 137 8.92 5.63 -7.13
N ASN A 138 10.16 5.15 -6.92
CA ASN A 138 11.30 6.01 -6.59
C ASN A 138 11.61 7.02 -7.70
N PHE A 139 11.53 6.60 -8.97
CA PHE A 139 11.74 7.48 -10.11
C PHE A 139 10.74 8.64 -10.13
N THR A 140 9.45 8.34 -10.03
CA THR A 140 8.38 9.35 -9.96
C THR A 140 8.61 10.31 -8.80
N LYS A 141 8.91 9.77 -7.62
CA LYS A 141 9.18 10.56 -6.42
C LYS A 141 10.39 11.49 -6.60
N GLU A 142 11.51 11.00 -7.11
CA GLU A 142 12.72 11.79 -7.35
C GLU A 142 12.41 12.98 -8.28
N LYS A 143 11.74 12.72 -9.42
CA LYS A 143 11.42 13.76 -10.41
C LYS A 143 10.52 14.85 -9.85
N LEU A 144 9.43 14.46 -9.18
CA LEU A 144 8.45 15.42 -8.66
C LEU A 144 8.92 16.13 -7.40
N SER A 145 9.70 15.47 -6.52
CA SER A 145 10.25 16.12 -5.32
C SER A 145 11.29 17.19 -5.62
N SER A 146 12.06 17.03 -6.72
CA SER A 146 13.07 17.98 -7.16
C SER A 146 12.54 19.03 -8.14
N ALA A 147 11.27 18.95 -8.54
CA ALA A 147 10.66 19.85 -9.51
C ALA A 147 10.46 21.27 -8.95
N THR A 148 10.73 22.27 -9.76
CA THR A 148 10.46 23.69 -9.42
C THR A 148 9.02 24.11 -9.73
N SER A 149 8.33 23.39 -10.60
CA SER A 149 6.91 23.55 -10.93
C SER A 149 6.36 22.23 -11.47
N ILE A 150 5.11 21.93 -11.15
CA ILE A 150 4.39 20.75 -11.64
C ILE A 150 3.06 21.22 -12.23
N ILE A 151 2.75 20.76 -13.46
CA ILE A 151 1.45 21.01 -14.11
C ILE A 151 0.81 19.66 -14.42
N ILE A 152 -0.44 19.52 -14.04
CA ILE A 152 -1.30 18.42 -14.49
C ILE A 152 -2.08 18.86 -15.72
N GLU A 153 -2.23 17.97 -16.68
CA GLU A 153 -2.97 18.22 -17.92
C GLU A 153 -3.93 17.06 -18.22
N SER A 154 -5.17 17.35 -18.57
CA SER A 154 -6.11 16.34 -19.07
C SER A 154 -5.79 15.96 -20.53
N ASP A 155 -6.38 14.86 -21.01
CA ASP A 155 -6.21 14.43 -22.41
C ASP A 155 -7.00 15.30 -23.40
N ASP A 156 -8.16 15.78 -22.97
CA ASP A 156 -9.10 16.62 -23.70
C ASP A 156 -9.53 17.84 -22.87
N ASP A 157 -10.67 18.45 -23.16
CA ASP A 157 -11.23 19.62 -22.46
C ASP A 157 -11.85 19.28 -21.10
N LYS A 158 -11.78 18.00 -20.64
CA LYS A 158 -12.44 17.51 -19.43
C LYS A 158 -11.49 16.75 -18.52
N LEU A 159 -11.81 16.74 -17.23
CA LEU A 159 -11.23 15.83 -16.26
C LEU A 159 -11.94 14.47 -16.35
N ASN A 160 -11.31 13.50 -16.97
CA ASN A 160 -11.83 12.15 -17.13
C ASN A 160 -11.40 11.26 -15.98
N ALA A 161 -12.37 10.65 -15.29
CA ALA A 161 -12.10 9.67 -14.25
C ALA A 161 -11.65 8.33 -14.87
N ASP A 162 -10.85 7.59 -14.13
CA ASP A 162 -10.50 6.21 -14.48
C ASP A 162 -11.69 5.25 -14.23
N SER A 163 -11.50 3.96 -14.48
CA SER A 163 -12.55 2.95 -14.30
C SER A 163 -13.03 2.78 -12.86
N THR A 164 -12.27 3.24 -11.88
CA THR A 164 -12.68 3.22 -10.45
C THR A 164 -13.58 4.39 -10.09
N GLY A 165 -13.58 5.45 -10.90
CA GLY A 165 -14.36 6.67 -10.68
C GLY A 165 -13.78 7.61 -9.63
N ASP A 166 -12.65 7.28 -9.00
CA ASP A 166 -12.05 8.00 -7.87
C ASP A 166 -10.73 8.71 -8.24
N ARG A 167 -10.09 8.29 -9.33
CA ARG A 167 -8.85 8.88 -9.84
C ARG A 167 -9.09 9.51 -11.20
N TYR A 168 -8.30 10.54 -11.52
CA TYR A 168 -8.39 11.27 -12.80
C TYR A 168 -7.21 10.93 -13.68
N LEU A 169 -7.49 10.68 -14.96
CA LEU A 169 -6.49 10.35 -15.99
C LEU A 169 -5.78 11.61 -16.46
N LEU A 170 -4.48 11.73 -16.17
CA LEU A 170 -3.71 12.97 -16.35
C LEU A 170 -2.33 12.72 -16.96
N TRP A 171 -1.87 13.70 -17.74
CA TRP A 171 -0.48 13.92 -18.10
C TRP A 171 0.17 14.78 -17.03
N ILE A 172 1.37 14.39 -16.59
CA ILE A 172 2.13 15.09 -15.56
C ILE A 172 3.34 15.75 -16.19
N TRP A 173 3.38 17.06 -16.06
CA TRP A 173 4.49 17.87 -16.53
C TRP A 173 5.25 18.41 -15.34
N TYR A 174 6.55 18.28 -15.35
CA TYR A 174 7.39 18.84 -14.30
C TYR A 174 8.54 19.67 -14.89
N LYS A 175 8.95 20.68 -14.17
CA LYS A 175 10.10 21.53 -14.52
C LYS A 175 11.28 21.14 -13.64
N PRO A 176 12.34 20.51 -14.20
CA PRO A 176 13.55 20.18 -13.42
C PRO A 176 14.22 21.44 -12.85
N ALA A 177 14.90 21.29 -11.73
CA ALA A 177 15.73 22.38 -11.19
C ALA A 177 16.80 22.80 -12.19
N GLY A 178 16.91 24.12 -12.44
CA GLY A 178 17.86 24.69 -13.40
C GLY A 178 17.43 24.61 -14.88
N SER A 179 16.20 24.15 -15.16
CA SER A 179 15.61 24.16 -16.50
C SER A 179 14.44 25.13 -16.57
N ASP A 180 14.28 25.80 -17.71
CA ASP A 180 13.11 26.64 -18.01
C ASP A 180 12.02 25.85 -18.75
N GLU A 181 12.29 24.62 -19.16
CA GLU A 181 11.40 23.79 -19.95
C GLU A 181 10.76 22.70 -19.11
N TYR A 182 9.49 22.40 -19.40
CA TYR A 182 8.79 21.26 -18.84
C TYR A 182 9.14 19.97 -19.56
N ARG A 183 9.15 18.87 -18.81
CA ARG A 183 9.29 17.50 -19.30
C ARG A 183 8.01 16.73 -18.98
N ASN A 184 7.62 15.82 -19.86
CA ASN A 184 6.47 14.96 -19.64
C ASN A 184 6.89 13.71 -18.84
N LEU A 185 6.46 13.61 -17.57
CA LEU A 185 6.84 12.51 -16.69
C LEU A 185 6.29 11.17 -17.17
N ASN A 186 5.08 11.15 -17.75
CA ASN A 186 4.48 9.90 -18.26
C ASN A 186 5.39 9.28 -19.34
N LEU A 187 5.84 10.10 -20.29
CA LEU A 187 6.76 9.64 -21.35
C LEU A 187 8.13 9.27 -20.78
N GLU A 188 8.59 9.98 -19.76
CA GLU A 188 9.90 9.70 -19.16
C GLU A 188 9.89 8.35 -18.41
N ILE A 189 8.80 7.99 -17.73
CA ILE A 189 8.64 6.66 -17.14
C ILE A 189 8.67 5.58 -18.22
N LEU A 190 7.95 5.79 -19.32
CA LEU A 190 7.87 4.83 -20.44
C LEU A 190 9.24 4.65 -21.14
N GLN A 191 9.94 5.72 -21.47
CA GLN A 191 11.25 5.65 -22.17
C GLN A 191 12.34 5.01 -21.31
N ASN A 192 12.21 5.06 -19.97
CA ASN A 192 13.13 4.38 -19.05
C ASN A 192 12.74 2.90 -18.76
N GLY A 193 11.73 2.37 -19.45
CA GLY A 193 11.32 0.98 -19.28
C GLY A 193 10.71 0.64 -17.93
N LEU A 194 10.22 1.63 -17.18
CA LEU A 194 9.66 1.48 -15.84
C LEU A 194 8.16 1.18 -15.83
N ALA A 195 7.55 1.08 -17.01
CA ALA A 195 6.13 0.79 -17.15
C ALA A 195 5.81 0.04 -18.44
N ILE A 196 4.63 -0.58 -18.47
CA ILE A 196 4.00 -1.03 -19.71
C ILE A 196 3.03 0.05 -20.22
N ALA A 197 2.77 0.08 -21.53
CA ALA A 197 1.79 0.98 -22.11
C ALA A 197 0.37 0.56 -21.72
N SER A 198 -0.44 1.52 -21.32
CA SER A 198 -1.85 1.32 -21.01
C SER A 198 -2.72 2.26 -21.86
N ASN A 199 -3.58 1.69 -22.73
CA ASN A 199 -4.56 2.43 -23.55
C ASN A 199 -3.97 3.63 -24.33
N SER A 200 -2.75 3.51 -24.85
CA SER A 200 -1.97 4.62 -25.38
C SER A 200 -2.43 5.13 -26.73
N ALA A 201 -3.01 4.26 -27.59
CA ALA A 201 -3.20 4.55 -29.01
C ALA A 201 -4.12 5.75 -29.31
N ASN A 202 -5.07 6.06 -28.41
CA ASN A 202 -6.07 7.09 -28.62
C ASN A 202 -5.86 8.35 -27.75
N ASN A 203 -4.75 8.40 -27.01
CA ASN A 203 -4.44 9.54 -26.13
C ASN A 203 -3.70 10.62 -26.91
N ARG A 204 -3.75 11.87 -26.41
CA ARG A 204 -3.12 13.05 -27.00
C ARG A 204 -1.65 12.84 -27.38
N TYR A 205 -0.88 12.16 -26.53
CA TYR A 205 0.54 11.86 -26.76
C TYR A 205 0.76 10.35 -26.98
N GLY A 206 -0.24 9.65 -27.51
CA GLY A 206 -0.22 8.20 -27.68
C GLY A 206 0.87 7.69 -28.60
N GLU A 207 1.14 8.38 -29.71
CA GLU A 207 2.22 8.03 -30.64
C GLU A 207 3.59 8.11 -29.96
N ALA A 208 3.85 9.18 -29.20
CA ALA A 208 5.08 9.33 -28.44
C ALA A 208 5.20 8.27 -27.33
N SER A 209 4.08 7.92 -26.67
CA SER A 209 4.05 6.86 -25.66
C SER A 209 4.43 5.50 -26.25
N ILE A 210 3.89 5.16 -27.42
CA ILE A 210 4.21 3.91 -28.12
C ILE A 210 5.68 3.91 -28.59
N ALA A 211 6.17 5.02 -29.11
CA ALA A 211 7.57 5.15 -29.54
C ALA A 211 8.55 5.02 -28.36
N ALA A 212 8.25 5.69 -27.23
CA ALA A 212 9.05 5.61 -26.00
C ALA A 212 9.14 4.15 -25.46
N ILE A 213 8.04 3.43 -25.44
CA ILE A 213 8.05 2.01 -25.04
C ILE A 213 8.81 1.12 -26.03
N ASN A 214 8.67 1.36 -27.32
CA ASN A 214 9.38 0.57 -28.33
C ASN A 214 10.90 0.77 -28.19
N GLN A 215 11.34 1.99 -27.91
CA GLN A 215 12.73 2.29 -27.62
C GLN A 215 13.18 1.55 -26.34
N ALA A 216 12.44 1.65 -25.23
CA ALA A 216 12.77 0.95 -24.00
C ALA A 216 12.87 -0.58 -24.16
N LYS A 217 12.02 -1.16 -25.02
CA LYS A 217 12.08 -2.59 -25.38
C LYS A 217 13.32 -2.91 -26.20
N ALA A 218 13.69 -2.08 -27.19
CA ALA A 218 14.87 -2.26 -28.02
C ALA A 218 16.15 -2.16 -27.20
N GLU A 219 16.19 -1.19 -26.28
CA GLU A 219 17.31 -0.96 -25.35
C GLU A 219 17.31 -1.91 -24.15
N LYS A 220 16.27 -2.76 -23.99
CA LYS A 220 16.11 -3.73 -22.91
C LYS A 220 16.21 -3.10 -21.51
N LEU A 221 15.46 -2.04 -21.27
CA LEU A 221 15.48 -1.30 -19.99
C LEU A 221 14.49 -1.90 -18.99
N CYS A 222 14.90 -2.00 -17.73
CA CYS A 222 14.08 -2.34 -16.56
C CYS A 222 13.08 -3.49 -16.80
N VAL A 223 11.77 -3.22 -16.89
CA VAL A 223 10.70 -4.22 -17.12
C VAL A 223 10.96 -5.07 -18.38
N TYR A 224 11.68 -4.52 -19.34
CA TYR A 224 11.98 -5.17 -20.63
C TYR A 224 13.39 -5.77 -20.70
N SER A 225 14.19 -5.65 -19.63
CA SER A 225 15.59 -6.12 -19.62
C SER A 225 15.71 -7.64 -19.68
N GLY A 226 14.75 -8.35 -19.07
CA GLY A 226 14.88 -9.79 -18.79
C GLY A 226 15.84 -10.09 -17.64
N GLU A 227 16.40 -9.07 -17.00
CA GLU A 227 17.25 -9.17 -15.83
C GLU A 227 16.40 -9.09 -14.55
N LYS A 228 16.96 -9.57 -13.45
CA LYS A 228 16.33 -9.45 -12.14
C LYS A 228 16.41 -8.00 -11.65
N ASP A 229 15.32 -7.51 -11.08
CA ASP A 229 15.30 -6.24 -10.37
C ASP A 229 16.20 -6.32 -9.13
N PRO A 230 17.24 -5.47 -9.00
CA PRO A 230 18.15 -5.51 -7.87
C PRO A 230 17.48 -5.15 -6.53
N ASP A 231 16.37 -4.42 -6.58
CA ASP A 231 15.61 -4.00 -5.40
C ASP A 231 14.46 -4.95 -5.02
N PHE A 232 14.24 -6.03 -5.80
CA PHE A 232 13.20 -7.01 -5.53
C PHE A 232 13.76 -8.27 -4.84
N PHE A 233 13.09 -8.71 -3.79
CA PHE A 233 13.52 -9.88 -3.03
C PHE A 233 13.02 -11.18 -3.68
N TYR A 234 13.94 -11.99 -4.22
CA TYR A 234 13.65 -13.28 -4.88
C TYR A 234 13.79 -14.50 -3.96
N GLY A 235 14.23 -14.30 -2.71
CA GLY A 235 14.46 -15.40 -1.77
C GLY A 235 13.16 -15.99 -1.20
N GLU A 236 13.34 -17.06 -0.43
CA GLU A 236 12.28 -17.57 0.45
C GLU A 236 12.07 -16.60 1.62
N ALA A 237 10.88 -16.62 2.22
CA ALA A 237 10.59 -15.77 3.37
C ALA A 237 11.49 -16.17 4.55
N TYR A 238 12.04 -15.18 5.25
CA TYR A 238 12.70 -15.41 6.54
C TYR A 238 11.64 -15.76 7.57
N GLU A 239 11.71 -16.95 8.17
CA GLU A 239 10.83 -17.37 9.26
C GLU A 239 11.33 -16.72 10.56
N LEU A 240 10.54 -15.82 11.13
CA LEU A 240 10.92 -15.01 12.28
C LEU A 240 9.81 -15.02 13.34
N THR A 241 10.18 -14.87 14.58
CA THR A 241 9.25 -14.41 15.63
C THR A 241 9.00 -12.91 15.48
N LEU A 242 7.88 -12.40 16.00
CA LEU A 242 7.66 -10.94 16.00
C LEU A 242 8.71 -10.19 16.84
N LYS A 243 9.28 -10.81 17.87
CA LYS A 243 10.42 -10.27 18.63
C LYS A 243 11.64 -10.06 17.73
N GLU A 244 12.07 -11.09 17.02
CA GLU A 244 13.23 -11.02 16.10
C GLU A 244 13.01 -9.97 15.01
N LEU A 245 11.82 -9.97 14.41
CA LEU A 245 11.46 -8.98 13.39
C LEU A 245 11.50 -7.55 13.97
N ARG A 246 10.89 -7.30 15.14
CA ARG A 246 10.88 -5.97 15.76
C ARG A 246 12.26 -5.47 16.15
N CYS A 247 13.12 -6.35 16.66
CA CYS A 247 14.48 -6.00 17.04
C CYS A 247 15.37 -5.58 15.87
N ASN A 248 15.06 -6.04 14.65
CA ASN A 248 15.90 -5.88 13.46
C ASN A 248 15.13 -5.44 12.22
N VAL A 249 13.97 -4.77 12.38
CA VAL A 249 13.03 -4.49 11.29
C VAL A 249 13.66 -3.73 10.11
N GLU A 250 14.61 -2.82 10.38
CA GLU A 250 15.34 -2.07 9.35
C GLU A 250 16.17 -2.99 8.44
N ALA A 251 16.79 -4.03 9.03
CA ALA A 251 17.61 -4.98 8.27
C ALA A 251 16.78 -5.82 7.28
N TYR A 252 15.50 -5.98 7.55
CA TYR A 252 14.57 -6.71 6.68
C TYR A 252 13.84 -5.82 5.67
N ASN A 253 14.14 -4.52 5.60
CA ASN A 253 13.47 -3.62 4.64
C ASN A 253 13.68 -4.10 3.20
N GLY A 254 12.57 -4.38 2.50
CA GLY A 254 12.55 -4.97 1.17
C GLY A 254 12.59 -6.51 1.15
N ALA A 255 12.87 -7.16 2.28
CA ALA A 255 12.90 -8.62 2.36
C ALA A 255 11.51 -9.21 2.65
N LYS A 256 11.30 -10.43 2.16
CA LYS A 256 10.11 -11.21 2.49
C LYS A 256 10.31 -11.91 3.83
N VAL A 257 9.34 -11.76 4.71
CA VAL A 257 9.33 -12.37 6.05
C VAL A 257 8.07 -13.20 6.25
N ALA A 258 8.15 -14.17 7.17
CA ALA A 258 7.02 -14.94 7.64
C ALA A 258 7.05 -14.98 9.17
N PHE A 259 5.89 -14.75 9.80
CA PHE A 259 5.74 -14.78 11.25
C PHE A 259 4.31 -15.19 11.65
N THR A 260 4.15 -15.62 12.88
CA THR A 260 2.84 -16.02 13.44
C THR A 260 2.41 -15.05 14.53
N GLY A 261 1.11 -14.76 14.57
CA GLY A 261 0.51 -13.94 15.62
C GLY A 261 -1.01 -13.88 15.53
N ILE A 262 -1.62 -13.20 16.48
CA ILE A 262 -3.08 -13.02 16.60
C ILE A 262 -3.45 -11.69 15.95
N VAL A 263 -4.45 -11.68 15.08
CA VAL A 263 -5.06 -10.45 14.57
C VAL A 263 -5.88 -9.81 15.68
N THR A 264 -5.46 -8.65 16.18
CA THR A 264 -6.07 -7.98 17.32
C THR A 264 -6.94 -6.80 16.94
N MET A 265 -6.66 -6.17 15.79
CA MET A 265 -7.41 -5.02 15.28
C MET A 265 -7.38 -5.01 13.74
N ASP A 266 -8.47 -4.51 13.13
CA ASP A 266 -8.58 -4.21 11.70
C ASP A 266 -8.93 -2.72 11.55
N HIS A 267 -8.13 -1.98 10.80
CA HIS A 267 -8.31 -0.54 10.60
C HIS A 267 -7.62 -0.06 9.31
N GLU A 268 -8.37 0.64 8.46
CA GLU A 268 -7.86 1.32 7.24
C GLU A 268 -7.08 0.40 6.27
N ASN A 269 -7.67 -0.73 5.89
CA ASN A 269 -7.05 -1.72 4.99
C ASN A 269 -5.77 -2.36 5.54
N ALA A 270 -5.67 -2.45 6.86
CA ALA A 270 -4.57 -3.09 7.56
C ALA A 270 -5.05 -3.79 8.83
N VAL A 271 -4.27 -4.75 9.28
CA VAL A 271 -4.49 -5.40 10.57
C VAL A 271 -3.26 -5.25 11.46
N TYR A 272 -3.51 -5.26 12.77
CA TYR A 272 -2.46 -5.39 13.78
C TYR A 272 -2.36 -6.85 14.16
N VAL A 273 -1.14 -7.39 14.09
CA VAL A 273 -0.86 -8.79 14.41
C VAL A 273 0.12 -8.83 15.56
N GLU A 274 -0.22 -9.55 16.62
CA GLU A 274 0.55 -9.56 17.86
C GLU A 274 0.91 -10.98 18.28
N SER A 275 2.10 -11.17 18.85
CA SER A 275 2.48 -12.40 19.54
C SER A 275 3.16 -12.09 20.87
N TYR A 276 2.94 -12.98 21.86
CA TYR A 276 3.55 -12.89 23.18
C TYR A 276 4.89 -13.63 23.20
N ASP A 277 5.88 -13.02 23.86
CA ASP A 277 7.19 -13.62 24.11
C ASP A 277 7.41 -13.81 25.61
N GLU A 278 7.60 -15.06 26.02
CA GLU A 278 7.75 -15.44 27.44
C GLU A 278 9.07 -14.95 28.06
N GLU A 279 10.13 -14.81 27.26
CA GLU A 279 11.46 -14.40 27.77
C GLU A 279 11.44 -12.94 28.24
N THR A 280 10.77 -12.06 27.46
CA THR A 280 10.70 -10.63 27.76
C THR A 280 9.42 -10.22 28.49
N ASP A 281 8.48 -11.15 28.68
CA ASP A 281 7.14 -10.91 29.25
C ASP A 281 6.41 -9.75 28.56
N MET A 282 6.44 -9.77 27.19
CA MET A 282 5.92 -8.70 26.35
C MET A 282 5.13 -9.24 25.15
N TRP A 283 4.21 -8.42 24.66
CA TRP A 283 3.63 -8.56 23.34
C TRP A 283 4.41 -7.73 22.32
N TYR A 284 4.69 -8.34 21.18
CA TYR A 284 5.31 -7.71 20.01
C TYR A 284 4.26 -7.60 18.92
N GLY A 285 4.19 -6.44 18.29
CA GLY A 285 3.20 -6.16 17.25
C GLY A 285 3.82 -5.82 15.90
N MET A 286 3.03 -6.04 14.85
CA MET A 286 3.34 -5.61 13.49
C MET A 286 2.07 -5.08 12.80
N TYR A 287 2.22 -3.94 12.13
CA TYR A 287 1.21 -3.40 11.24
C TYR A 287 1.32 -4.10 9.89
N VAL A 288 0.23 -4.74 9.46
CA VAL A 288 0.17 -5.57 8.27
C VAL A 288 -0.83 -4.95 7.29
N TYR A 289 -0.31 -4.28 6.27
CA TYR A 289 -1.10 -3.59 5.26
C TYR A 289 -1.50 -4.55 4.14
N TYR A 290 -2.80 -4.80 3.97
CA TYR A 290 -3.35 -5.63 2.91
C TYR A 290 -3.92 -4.82 1.74
N GLY A 291 -4.02 -3.49 1.86
CA GLY A 291 -4.45 -2.59 0.81
C GLY A 291 -5.89 -2.83 0.35
N PHE A 292 -6.10 -2.75 -0.96
CA PHE A 292 -7.41 -2.99 -1.59
C PHE A 292 -7.57 -4.46 -2.04
N GLU A 293 -7.16 -5.40 -1.17
CA GLU A 293 -7.23 -6.83 -1.46
C GLU A 293 -8.68 -7.30 -1.64
N SER A 294 -8.89 -8.13 -2.65
CA SER A 294 -10.21 -8.72 -2.96
C SER A 294 -10.25 -10.25 -2.76
N ASN A 295 -9.13 -10.87 -2.43
CA ASN A 295 -9.05 -12.31 -2.21
C ASN A 295 -9.80 -12.69 -0.93
N THR A 296 -10.96 -13.33 -1.08
CA THR A 296 -11.83 -13.70 0.04
C THR A 296 -11.15 -14.64 1.06
N TYR A 297 -10.21 -15.50 0.62
CA TYR A 297 -9.50 -16.41 1.53
C TYR A 297 -8.51 -15.63 2.39
N LEU A 298 -7.78 -14.69 1.81
CA LEU A 298 -6.88 -13.81 2.54
C LEU A 298 -7.64 -12.95 3.54
N LEU A 299 -8.69 -12.26 3.12
CA LEU A 299 -9.51 -11.42 4.00
C LEU A 299 -10.14 -12.22 5.17
N LYS A 300 -10.57 -13.47 4.93
CA LYS A 300 -11.06 -14.34 5.99
C LYS A 300 -9.97 -14.77 6.97
N ALA A 301 -8.73 -14.93 6.51
CA ALA A 301 -7.62 -15.21 7.41
C ALA A 301 -7.34 -14.02 8.33
N LEU A 302 -7.44 -12.79 7.82
CA LEU A 302 -7.14 -11.55 8.54
C LEU A 302 -8.28 -11.06 9.47
N CYS A 303 -9.30 -11.86 9.74
CA CYS A 303 -10.35 -11.46 10.70
C CYS A 303 -9.80 -11.38 12.13
N ILE A 304 -10.27 -10.37 12.88
CA ILE A 304 -9.93 -10.22 14.31
C ILE A 304 -10.22 -11.50 15.08
N GLY A 305 -9.31 -11.91 15.94
CA GLY A 305 -9.37 -13.12 16.73
C GLY A 305 -8.86 -14.39 16.04
N ASN A 306 -8.36 -14.28 14.82
CA ASN A 306 -7.63 -15.37 14.18
C ASN A 306 -6.14 -15.31 14.55
N GLU A 307 -5.57 -16.48 14.79
CA GLU A 307 -4.14 -16.68 14.75
C GLU A 307 -3.74 -16.96 13.30
N VAL A 308 -2.77 -16.24 12.80
CA VAL A 308 -2.37 -16.26 11.39
C VAL A 308 -0.86 -16.43 11.24
N ARG A 309 -0.46 -17.13 10.18
CA ARG A 309 0.90 -17.02 9.65
C ARG A 309 0.86 -16.01 8.52
N ILE A 310 1.47 -14.87 8.74
CA ILE A 310 1.64 -13.82 7.75
C ILE A 310 2.87 -14.11 6.92
N VAL A 311 2.76 -13.94 5.61
CA VAL A 311 3.90 -13.90 4.68
C VAL A 311 3.77 -12.64 3.85
N GLY A 312 4.77 -11.76 3.93
CA GLY A 312 4.75 -10.47 3.25
C GLY A 312 6.13 -9.84 3.19
N THR A 313 6.21 -8.67 2.60
CA THR A 313 7.46 -7.90 2.46
C THR A 313 7.49 -6.76 3.46
N VAL A 314 8.58 -6.63 4.19
CA VAL A 314 8.82 -5.48 5.08
C VAL A 314 9.04 -4.24 4.20
N SER A 315 8.32 -3.17 4.47
CA SER A 315 8.47 -1.89 3.77
C SER A 315 8.47 -0.73 4.74
N TYR A 316 9.36 0.23 4.49
CA TYR A 316 9.37 1.50 5.22
C TYR A 316 8.28 2.42 4.68
N TYR A 317 7.41 2.89 5.57
CA TYR A 317 6.34 3.83 5.27
C TYR A 317 6.75 5.24 5.69
N GLU A 318 7.16 6.05 4.75
CA GLU A 318 7.75 7.38 5.00
C GLU A 318 6.82 8.34 5.72
N THR A 319 5.52 8.36 5.36
CA THR A 319 4.55 9.29 5.97
C THR A 319 4.36 9.02 7.47
N GLY A 320 4.45 7.75 7.88
CA GLY A 320 4.36 7.33 9.28
C GLY A 320 5.70 7.17 9.98
N ASP A 321 6.82 7.34 9.25
CA ASP A 321 8.18 7.10 9.74
C ASP A 321 8.30 5.75 10.46
N SER A 322 7.77 4.70 9.83
CA SER A 322 7.64 3.38 10.46
C SER A 322 7.71 2.24 9.44
N TYR A 323 7.94 1.02 9.94
CA TYR A 323 7.94 -0.18 9.11
C TYR A 323 6.61 -0.91 9.21
N GLN A 324 6.17 -1.43 8.07
CA GLN A 324 4.99 -2.27 7.95
C GLN A 324 5.30 -3.51 7.12
N VAL A 325 4.42 -4.51 7.16
CA VAL A 325 4.46 -5.66 6.26
C VAL A 325 3.34 -5.54 5.26
N SER A 326 3.65 -5.70 3.98
CA SER A 326 2.68 -5.61 2.87
C SER A 326 2.95 -6.71 1.83
N GLY A 327 2.24 -6.69 0.70
CA GLY A 327 2.47 -7.68 -0.34
C GLY A 327 2.01 -9.09 0.03
N LEU A 328 0.96 -9.18 0.83
CA LEU A 328 0.36 -10.46 1.22
C LEU A 328 -0.22 -11.18 0.00
N SER A 329 -0.24 -12.50 0.05
CA SER A 329 -0.87 -13.29 -1.00
C SER A 329 -1.52 -14.56 -0.47
N TYR A 330 -2.56 -15.02 -1.18
CA TYR A 330 -3.11 -16.34 -1.04
C TYR A 330 -3.41 -16.93 -2.43
N ARG A 331 -2.69 -17.97 -2.79
CA ARG A 331 -2.83 -18.64 -4.10
C ARG A 331 -3.86 -19.77 -3.99
N THR A 332 -5.11 -19.46 -4.33
CA THR A 332 -6.24 -20.41 -4.23
C THR A 332 -5.98 -21.74 -4.97
N MET A 333 -5.28 -21.69 -6.11
CA MET A 333 -4.93 -22.91 -6.90
C MET A 333 -3.71 -23.65 -6.34
N LYS A 334 -3.03 -23.10 -5.33
CA LYS A 334 -1.88 -23.69 -4.65
C LYS A 334 -2.00 -23.43 -3.14
N PRO A 335 -2.94 -24.09 -2.45
CA PRO A 335 -3.19 -23.84 -1.03
C PRO A 335 -1.99 -24.16 -0.12
N ASP A 336 -1.13 -25.10 -0.56
CA ASP A 336 0.08 -25.50 0.17
C ASP A 336 1.32 -24.65 -0.19
N ASP A 337 1.14 -23.53 -0.94
CA ASP A 337 2.26 -22.64 -1.29
C ASP A 337 2.80 -21.99 -0.01
N PRO A 338 4.11 -22.13 0.29
CA PRO A 338 4.71 -21.56 1.51
C PRO A 338 4.64 -20.02 1.58
N SER A 339 4.38 -19.36 0.45
CA SER A 339 4.17 -17.91 0.38
C SER A 339 2.75 -17.47 0.74
N ASN A 340 1.84 -18.39 1.00
CA ASN A 340 0.48 -18.02 1.40
C ASN A 340 0.44 -17.52 2.84
N THR A 341 -0.33 -16.43 3.04
CA THR A 341 -0.81 -16.04 4.37
C THR A 341 -1.95 -16.99 4.77
N LEU A 342 -1.83 -17.63 5.93
CA LEU A 342 -2.72 -18.71 6.36
C LEU A 342 -3.36 -18.40 7.71
N LYS A 343 -4.64 -18.73 7.88
CA LYS A 343 -5.29 -18.85 9.18
C LYS A 343 -4.87 -20.18 9.83
N LEU A 344 -4.37 -20.11 11.06
CA LEU A 344 -3.95 -21.27 11.85
C LEU A 344 -5.03 -21.70 12.84
N SER A 345 -5.60 -20.75 13.57
CA SER A 345 -6.68 -21.01 14.53
C SER A 345 -7.61 -19.79 14.67
N GLU A 346 -8.64 -19.87 15.50
CA GLU A 346 -9.60 -18.79 15.76
C GLU A 346 -10.04 -18.75 17.22
N GLY A 347 -10.74 -17.68 17.60
CA GLY A 347 -11.30 -17.54 18.95
C GLY A 347 -10.35 -16.88 19.95
N HIS A 348 -9.29 -16.24 19.47
CA HIS A 348 -8.38 -15.45 20.29
C HIS A 348 -8.93 -14.04 20.54
N SER A 349 -8.35 -13.35 21.52
CA SER A 349 -8.68 -11.97 21.85
C SER A 349 -7.42 -11.16 22.07
N ALA A 350 -7.46 -9.85 21.78
CA ALA A 350 -6.40 -8.94 22.15
C ALA A 350 -6.19 -8.94 23.67
N VAL A 351 -4.94 -8.98 24.10
CA VAL A 351 -4.55 -8.86 25.50
C VAL A 351 -3.96 -7.47 25.70
N TYR A 352 -4.74 -6.59 26.33
CA TYR A 352 -4.27 -5.24 26.65
C TYR A 352 -3.36 -5.32 27.90
N LEU A 353 -2.03 -5.38 27.65
CA LEU A 353 -1.06 -5.50 28.73
C LEU A 353 -1.06 -4.23 29.61
N PRO A 354 -1.34 -4.34 30.93
CA PRO A 354 -1.25 -3.18 31.82
C PRO A 354 0.15 -2.58 31.81
N THR A 355 0.24 -1.30 31.45
CA THR A 355 1.52 -0.59 31.30
C THR A 355 1.45 0.72 32.07
N THR A 356 2.50 1.02 32.87
CA THR A 356 2.57 2.30 33.54
C THR A 356 3.07 3.41 32.62
N PRO A 357 2.72 4.69 32.89
CA PRO A 357 3.23 5.82 32.12
C PRO A 357 4.76 5.87 32.06
N GLU A 358 5.43 5.57 33.18
CA GLU A 358 6.90 5.55 33.27
C GLU A 358 7.50 4.44 32.40
N LYS A 359 6.95 3.21 32.49
CA LYS A 359 7.40 2.09 31.67
C LYS A 359 7.28 2.44 30.18
N PHE A 360 6.16 3.02 29.78
CA PHE A 360 5.93 3.44 28.39
C PHE A 360 6.93 4.50 27.92
N ALA A 361 7.21 5.51 28.77
CA ALA A 361 7.98 6.69 28.36
C ALA A 361 9.50 6.51 28.49
N THR A 362 9.97 5.68 29.44
CA THR A 362 11.40 5.72 29.84
C THR A 362 12.05 4.34 30.02
N ASP A 363 11.28 3.27 30.16
CA ASP A 363 11.86 1.95 30.43
C ASP A 363 12.57 1.38 29.21
N ARG A 364 13.61 0.62 29.49
CA ARG A 364 14.36 -0.11 28.49
C ARG A 364 14.31 -1.62 28.76
N VAL A 365 14.14 -2.38 27.69
CA VAL A 365 14.08 -3.83 27.70
C VAL A 365 15.37 -4.40 27.12
N ASN A 366 16.02 -5.29 27.86
CA ASN A 366 17.17 -6.03 27.36
C ASN A 366 16.70 -7.26 26.60
N VAL A 367 17.13 -7.39 25.34
CA VAL A 367 16.80 -8.54 24.48
C VAL A 367 18.09 -9.24 24.11
N THR A 368 18.14 -10.55 24.35
CA THR A 368 19.20 -11.41 23.85
C THR A 368 18.94 -11.69 22.37
N GLN A 369 19.91 -11.35 21.53
CA GLN A 369 19.92 -11.68 20.11
C GLN A 369 20.99 -12.71 19.82
N VAL A 370 20.69 -13.67 18.97
CA VAL A 370 21.61 -14.70 18.53
C VAL A 370 21.89 -14.48 17.04
N ASP A 371 23.15 -14.37 16.66
CA ASP A 371 23.54 -14.27 15.26
C ASP A 371 23.57 -15.64 14.55
N ASP A 372 23.79 -15.63 13.23
CA ASP A 372 23.84 -16.86 12.41
C ASP A 372 25.00 -17.81 12.82
N GLU A 373 25.98 -17.32 13.55
CA GLU A 373 27.11 -18.07 14.06
C GLU A 373 26.84 -18.63 15.49
N GLY A 374 25.69 -18.29 16.08
CA GLY A 374 25.29 -18.72 17.44
C GLY A 374 25.86 -17.87 18.57
N ASN A 375 26.42 -16.67 18.28
CA ASN A 375 26.91 -15.77 19.30
C ASN A 375 25.76 -14.97 19.90
N GLU A 376 25.71 -14.92 21.24
CA GLU A 376 24.70 -14.14 21.96
C GLU A 376 25.15 -12.70 22.18
N THR A 377 24.29 -11.74 21.89
CA THR A 377 24.49 -10.33 22.24
C THR A 377 23.25 -9.78 22.93
N VAL A 378 23.45 -8.98 24.00
CA VAL A 378 22.36 -8.34 24.72
C VAL A 378 22.29 -6.87 24.29
N LYS A 379 21.13 -6.47 23.72
CA LYS A 379 20.88 -5.09 23.30
C LYS A 379 19.70 -4.53 24.06
N ALA A 380 19.84 -3.29 24.55
CA ALA A 380 18.78 -2.58 25.23
C ALA A 380 17.97 -1.72 24.25
N TYR A 381 16.66 -1.86 24.28
CA TYR A 381 15.71 -1.11 23.46
C TYR A 381 14.74 -0.34 24.34
N ASP A 382 14.22 0.77 23.86
CA ASP A 382 13.12 1.47 24.52
C ASP A 382 11.85 0.58 24.47
N TYR A 383 11.12 0.53 25.60
CA TYR A 383 9.91 -0.31 25.71
C TYR A 383 8.91 -0.01 24.59
N ALA A 384 8.57 1.28 24.37
CA ALA A 384 7.58 1.67 23.37
C ALA A 384 8.00 1.33 21.92
N TYR A 385 9.32 1.29 21.64
CA TYR A 385 9.84 0.83 20.35
C TYR A 385 9.58 -0.66 20.12
N LEU A 386 9.89 -1.51 21.12
CA LEU A 386 9.67 -2.96 21.00
C LEU A 386 8.19 -3.32 20.97
N ALA A 387 7.39 -2.67 21.83
CA ALA A 387 5.96 -2.88 21.96
C ALA A 387 5.12 -2.14 20.88
N LEU A 388 5.77 -1.51 19.89
CA LEU A 388 5.07 -0.83 18.80
C LEU A 388 4.12 -1.80 18.09
N TYR A 389 2.89 -1.35 17.84
CA TYR A 389 1.78 -2.10 17.26
C TYR A 389 1.21 -3.21 18.17
N SER A 390 1.54 -3.22 19.46
CA SER A 390 0.89 -4.12 20.43
C SER A 390 -0.15 -3.40 21.28
N SER A 391 -1.08 -4.19 21.83
CA SER A 391 -2.20 -3.74 22.66
C SER A 391 -1.77 -3.52 24.10
N ILE A 392 -2.06 -2.32 24.64
CA ILE A 392 -1.78 -1.97 26.04
C ILE A 392 -2.99 -1.31 26.71
N SER A 393 -3.00 -1.31 28.04
CA SER A 393 -3.88 -0.46 28.84
C SER A 393 -3.06 0.39 29.81
N MET A 394 -3.57 1.61 30.09
CA MET A 394 -2.92 2.55 31.00
C MET A 394 -3.98 3.32 31.78
N GLU A 395 -3.75 3.50 33.06
CA GLU A 395 -4.72 4.11 33.98
C GLU A 395 -4.20 5.44 34.54
N GLY A 396 -5.12 6.29 34.98
CA GLY A 396 -4.84 7.49 35.76
C GLY A 396 -4.19 8.64 34.97
N LEU A 397 -4.38 8.71 33.67
CA LEU A 397 -3.81 9.76 32.83
C LEU A 397 -4.61 11.06 32.94
N ARG A 398 -4.00 12.16 33.39
CA ARG A 398 -4.64 13.46 33.42
C ARG A 398 -4.46 14.19 32.08
N VAL A 399 -5.55 14.47 31.41
CA VAL A 399 -5.54 15.20 30.13
C VAL A 399 -5.26 16.68 30.38
N THR A 400 -4.12 17.17 29.91
CA THR A 400 -3.69 18.59 30.09
C THR A 400 -3.90 19.42 28.84
N ARG A 401 -3.95 18.77 27.66
CA ARG A 401 -4.18 19.43 26.38
C ARG A 401 -4.90 18.46 25.42
N VAL A 402 -5.78 19.04 24.60
CA VAL A 402 -6.40 18.33 23.45
C VAL A 402 -6.09 19.12 22.18
N SER A 403 -5.82 18.42 21.10
CA SER A 403 -5.62 18.98 19.77
C SER A 403 -6.47 18.18 18.79
N THR A 404 -7.40 18.84 18.12
CA THR A 404 -8.33 18.23 17.16
C THR A 404 -7.86 18.45 15.73
N THR A 405 -8.00 17.48 14.89
CA THR A 405 -7.77 17.62 13.44
C THR A 405 -8.92 18.43 12.84
N THR A 406 -8.62 19.64 12.37
CA THR A 406 -9.61 20.61 11.88
C THR A 406 -9.62 20.77 10.35
N ASP A 407 -8.73 20.11 9.63
CA ASP A 407 -8.72 20.12 8.18
C ASP A 407 -9.91 19.26 7.64
N PRO A 408 -10.93 19.88 7.02
CA PRO A 408 -12.10 19.15 6.53
C PRO A 408 -11.81 18.26 5.32
N THR A 409 -10.60 18.36 4.73
CA THR A 409 -10.16 17.49 3.63
C THR A 409 -9.41 16.24 4.13
N SER A 410 -9.17 16.15 5.44
CA SER A 410 -8.53 15.01 6.08
C SER A 410 -9.55 13.93 6.42
N ASP A 411 -9.23 12.68 6.12
CA ASP A 411 -10.02 11.52 6.55
C ASP A 411 -10.13 11.43 8.09
N ASN A 412 -9.20 12.09 8.78
CA ASN A 412 -9.16 12.20 10.26
C ASN A 412 -9.82 13.47 10.80
N PHE A 413 -10.66 14.17 10.02
CA PHE A 413 -11.36 15.35 10.48
C PHE A 413 -12.19 15.07 11.75
N GLY A 414 -11.85 15.73 12.87
CA GLY A 414 -12.48 15.51 14.18
C GLY A 414 -11.76 14.50 15.09
N ALA A 415 -10.75 13.80 14.61
CA ALA A 415 -9.91 12.96 15.46
C ALA A 415 -9.02 13.82 16.37
N MET A 416 -8.77 13.35 17.61
CA MET A 416 -8.09 14.13 18.65
C MET A 416 -6.76 13.51 19.08
N THR A 417 -5.81 14.36 19.47
CA THR A 417 -4.63 13.96 20.22
C THR A 417 -4.72 14.54 21.62
N LEU A 418 -4.84 13.69 22.62
CA LEU A 418 -4.86 14.03 24.03
C LEU A 418 -3.42 13.99 24.55
N THR A 419 -2.91 15.10 25.06
CA THR A 419 -1.65 15.14 25.81
C THR A 419 -1.99 14.92 27.27
N CYS A 420 -1.46 13.86 27.83
CA CYS A 420 -1.75 13.43 29.19
C CYS A 420 -0.49 13.49 30.06
N GLU A 421 -0.66 13.77 31.32
CA GLU A 421 0.40 13.75 32.34
C GLU A 421 0.04 12.75 33.43
N ALA A 422 1.00 11.92 33.81
CA ALA A 422 0.92 11.04 34.95
C ALA A 422 2.32 10.78 35.50
N ASN A 423 2.49 10.86 36.85
CA ASN A 423 3.74 10.57 37.55
C ASN A 423 4.99 11.32 37.00
N GLY A 424 4.78 12.52 36.46
CA GLY A 424 5.86 13.36 35.91
C GLY A 424 6.31 13.02 34.49
N VAL A 425 5.63 12.11 33.81
CA VAL A 425 5.84 11.83 32.38
C VAL A 425 4.64 12.23 31.54
N THR A 426 4.92 12.49 30.26
CA THR A 426 3.87 12.84 29.27
C THR A 426 3.57 11.62 28.40
N VAL A 427 2.30 11.32 28.21
CA VAL A 427 1.79 10.28 27.30
C VAL A 427 0.82 10.90 26.31
N LYS A 428 0.91 10.55 25.06
CA LYS A 428 -0.04 10.94 24.02
C LYS A 428 -1.05 9.82 23.76
N VAL A 429 -2.34 10.20 23.69
CA VAL A 429 -3.42 9.31 23.28
C VAL A 429 -4.04 9.88 22.01
N ARG A 430 -4.02 9.10 20.94
CA ARG A 430 -4.64 9.45 19.65
C ARG A 430 -5.98 8.73 19.51
N THR A 431 -7.03 9.48 19.17
CA THR A 431 -8.33 8.88 18.84
C THR A 431 -8.52 8.79 17.33
N THR A 432 -9.34 7.86 16.87
CA THR A 432 -10.03 7.98 15.59
C THR A 432 -11.15 9.05 15.73
N VAL A 433 -11.99 9.22 14.71
CA VAL A 433 -13.15 10.13 14.80
C VAL A 433 -14.21 9.49 15.69
N PHE A 434 -14.36 9.98 16.91
CA PHE A 434 -15.31 9.43 17.88
C PHE A 434 -16.68 10.11 17.80
N ARG A 435 -17.73 9.30 17.94
CA ARG A 435 -19.11 9.77 18.05
C ARG A 435 -19.77 9.15 19.28
N ASP A 436 -20.67 9.89 19.89
CA ASP A 436 -21.49 9.43 21.00
C ASP A 436 -22.64 8.50 20.54
N GLY A 437 -23.45 8.02 21.48
CA GLY A 437 -24.61 7.17 21.19
C GLY A 437 -25.71 7.81 20.34
N ASN A 438 -25.68 9.15 20.15
CA ASN A 438 -26.60 9.89 19.31
C ASN A 438 -26.01 10.21 17.92
N GLY A 439 -24.75 9.83 17.68
CA GLY A 439 -24.02 10.11 16.46
C GLY A 439 -23.33 11.49 16.41
N GLU A 440 -23.41 12.27 17.50
CA GLU A 440 -22.70 13.56 17.63
C GLU A 440 -21.21 13.33 17.88
N MET A 441 -20.38 14.25 17.34
CA MET A 441 -18.94 14.15 17.53
C MET A 441 -18.57 14.42 18.98
N ILE A 442 -17.73 13.53 19.54
CA ILE A 442 -17.08 13.73 20.83
C ILE A 442 -16.03 14.83 20.65
N THR A 443 -15.98 15.77 21.59
CA THR A 443 -15.19 17.01 21.49
C THR A 443 -14.12 17.11 22.57
N GLU A 444 -13.30 18.15 22.49
CA GLU A 444 -12.24 18.43 23.47
C GLU A 444 -12.78 18.56 24.92
N GLU A 445 -14.01 19.09 25.10
CA GLU A 445 -14.64 19.31 26.40
C GLU A 445 -14.93 17.99 27.15
N ASP A 446 -15.06 16.89 26.39
CA ASP A 446 -15.29 15.57 26.95
C ASP A 446 -14.06 15.02 27.68
N TYR A 447 -12.86 15.51 27.34
CA TYR A 447 -11.60 15.00 27.88
C TYR A 447 -10.76 16.03 28.61
N LEU A 448 -10.74 17.29 28.17
CA LEU A 448 -9.83 18.32 28.71
C LEU A 448 -10.00 18.51 30.23
N GLY A 449 -8.88 18.41 30.95
CA GLY A 449 -8.85 18.58 32.41
C GLY A 449 -9.37 17.36 33.20
N LYS A 450 -9.76 16.28 32.54
CA LYS A 450 -10.25 15.05 33.20
C LYS A 450 -9.12 14.04 33.36
N THR A 451 -9.32 13.07 34.23
CA THR A 451 -8.48 11.87 34.35
C THR A 451 -9.13 10.75 33.56
N ILE A 452 -8.33 10.03 32.79
CA ILE A 452 -8.79 8.94 31.95
C ILE A 452 -7.98 7.66 32.17
N ASP A 453 -8.61 6.52 31.93
CA ASP A 453 -7.93 5.27 31.65
C ASP A 453 -8.11 4.97 30.16
N VAL A 454 -7.10 4.41 29.54
CA VAL A 454 -7.11 4.11 28.10
C VAL A 454 -6.64 2.68 27.83
N LYS A 455 -7.26 2.04 26.86
CA LYS A 455 -6.73 0.86 26.18
C LYS A 455 -6.59 1.16 24.70
N GLY A 456 -5.56 0.61 24.06
CA GLY A 456 -5.31 0.89 22.66
C GLY A 456 -4.05 0.20 22.17
N ILE A 457 -3.64 0.56 20.97
CA ILE A 457 -2.43 0.02 20.32
C ILE A 457 -1.37 1.11 20.31
N ILE A 458 -0.12 0.73 20.59
CA ILE A 458 1.01 1.64 20.49
C ILE A 458 1.26 1.95 19.01
N GLU A 459 1.27 3.21 18.66
CA GLU A 459 1.67 3.70 17.34
C GLU A 459 2.82 4.72 17.46
N TYR A 460 3.56 4.87 16.37
CA TYR A 460 4.56 5.92 16.21
C TYR A 460 4.11 6.90 15.13
N PHE A 461 4.09 8.17 15.46
CA PHE A 461 3.70 9.21 14.52
C PHE A 461 4.41 10.52 14.82
N SER A 462 5.03 11.11 13.80
CA SER A 462 5.67 12.43 13.86
C SER A 462 6.67 12.60 15.01
N GLY A 463 7.48 11.56 15.26
CA GLY A 463 8.53 11.57 16.28
C GLY A 463 8.11 11.10 17.67
N ASP A 464 6.82 10.76 17.88
CA ASP A 464 6.30 10.38 19.19
C ASP A 464 5.61 9.00 19.17
N TYR A 465 5.83 8.23 20.23
CA TYR A 465 5.00 7.07 20.54
C TYR A 465 3.70 7.54 21.19
N GLN A 466 2.59 6.96 20.77
CA GLN A 466 1.26 7.29 21.25
C GLN A 466 0.41 6.03 21.40
N ILE A 467 -0.64 6.10 22.23
CA ILE A 467 -1.65 5.04 22.34
C ILE A 467 -2.81 5.42 21.43
N LYS A 468 -3.09 4.61 20.42
CA LYS A 468 -4.26 4.82 19.54
C LYS A 468 -5.46 4.09 20.09
N ALA A 469 -6.49 4.85 20.39
CA ALA A 469 -7.82 4.36 20.76
C ALA A 469 -8.74 4.37 19.52
N PHE A 470 -9.45 3.27 19.28
CA PHE A 470 -10.25 3.06 18.07
C PHE A 470 -11.76 3.28 18.29
N SER A 471 -12.17 3.32 19.55
CA SER A 471 -13.57 3.44 19.95
C SER A 471 -13.71 4.34 21.18
N PRO A 472 -14.82 5.08 21.36
CA PRO A 472 -15.09 5.79 22.61
C PRO A 472 -15.02 4.91 23.86
N ASN A 473 -15.31 3.62 23.73
CA ASN A 473 -15.25 2.66 24.84
C ASN A 473 -13.80 2.27 25.22
N ASP A 474 -12.82 2.71 24.46
CA ASP A 474 -11.40 2.48 24.77
C ASP A 474 -10.86 3.52 25.76
N ILE A 475 -11.63 4.58 26.03
CA ILE A 475 -11.28 5.64 26.97
C ILE A 475 -12.37 5.71 28.06
N TYR A 476 -11.99 5.38 29.28
CA TYR A 476 -12.85 5.59 30.45
C TYR A 476 -12.51 6.93 31.12
N VAL A 477 -13.50 7.80 31.27
CA VAL A 477 -13.36 9.12 31.91
C VAL A 477 -13.82 9.03 33.36
N HIS A 478 -12.91 9.33 34.30
CA HIS A 478 -13.26 9.34 35.72
C HIS A 478 -14.19 10.55 36.01
N THR A 479 -15.31 10.27 36.67
CA THR A 479 -16.18 11.32 37.24
C THR A 479 -15.56 11.76 38.56
N ASN A 480 -15.17 13.05 38.65
CA ASN A 480 -14.70 13.68 39.91
C ASN A 480 -15.82 13.74 40.93
#